data_fcfc1ff61338822c78f48f6cc237d26a
#
_entry.id   fcfc1ff61338822c78f48f6cc237d26a
#
_cell.length_a   1.000
_cell.length_b   1.000
_cell.length_c   1.000
_cell.angle_alpha   90.00
_cell.angle_beta   90.00
_cell.angle_gamma   90.00
#
_symmetry.space_group_name_H-M   'P 1'
#
loop_
_entity.id
_entity.type
_entity.pdbx_description
1 polymer ?
#
loop_
_entity_poly.entity_id
_entity_poly.type
_entity_poly.pdbx_seq_one_letter_code
_entity_poly.pdbx_strand_id
1 'polypeptide(L)'
;APPKQITVPAPVASVNKEPYEVKKTAPAATPDTLFKATPVIATAPLNPVPTIKPIPKPISPTATSSQGTRTTSTADLESVLISLQPGSVARYKIGEQFAQLPTPITAVGETSGINGKIYFDPSGNISASDASIIVVDVDSLKSDENKRDNWVRRNGGIGSEIVINLTKVSGHTWPLPDSGKMKVIIEGDMTISDVAKPVTWKGILDIAGSDITGSLSTIITWDQFSLSKPRLPFIISVDDEIILEL
;
A
#
# COMPACT_ATOMS: atom_id res chain seq x y z
N ALA A 1 77.67 -27.32 -13.44
CA ALA A 1 76.86 -26.26 -12.93
C ALA A 1 75.85 -26.82 -11.92
N PRO A 2 75.80 -26.30 -10.65
CA PRO A 2 74.86 -26.79 -9.64
C PRO A 2 73.44 -26.25 -9.88
N PRO A 3 72.40 -26.99 -9.47
CA PRO A 3 71.00 -26.60 -9.68
C PRO A 3 70.62 -25.42 -8.83
N LYS A 4 69.84 -24.50 -9.41
CA LYS A 4 69.25 -23.36 -8.74
C LYS A 4 68.24 -23.79 -7.66
N GLN A 5 68.46 -23.38 -6.42
CA GLN A 5 67.46 -23.51 -5.37
C GLN A 5 66.35 -22.44 -5.55
N ILE A 6 65.10 -22.91 -5.55
CA ILE A 6 63.92 -22.06 -5.51
C ILE A 6 63.52 -21.87 -4.06
N THR A 7 63.68 -20.64 -3.56
CA THR A 7 63.23 -20.27 -2.21
C THR A 7 61.72 -20.03 -2.27
N VAL A 8 60.97 -20.82 -1.51
CA VAL A 8 59.54 -20.62 -1.31
C VAL A 8 59.35 -19.58 -0.20
N PRO A 9 58.60 -18.50 -0.39
CA PRO A 9 58.34 -17.57 0.68
C PRO A 9 57.42 -18.15 1.75
N ALA A 10 57.69 -17.85 3.01
CA ALA A 10 56.94 -18.27 4.18
C ALA A 10 55.48 -17.79 4.15
N PRO A 11 54.55 -18.53 4.75
CA PRO A 11 53.14 -18.15 4.78
C PRO A 11 52.95 -16.92 5.66
N VAL A 12 52.27 -15.92 5.10
CA VAL A 12 51.87 -14.69 5.79
C VAL A 12 50.87 -15.02 6.89
N ALA A 13 51.06 -14.43 8.05
CA ALA A 13 50.29 -14.63 9.26
C ALA A 13 48.81 -14.44 9.07
N SER A 14 48.03 -15.32 9.72
CA SER A 14 46.58 -15.27 9.89
C SER A 14 46.11 -13.88 10.31
N VAL A 15 45.28 -13.27 9.47
CA VAL A 15 44.46 -12.15 9.87
C VAL A 15 43.36 -12.68 10.78
N ASN A 16 43.40 -12.24 12.02
CA ASN A 16 42.41 -12.49 13.06
C ASN A 16 41.03 -12.05 12.52
N LYS A 17 40.15 -12.99 12.25
CA LYS A 17 38.73 -12.72 12.01
C LYS A 17 38.09 -12.47 13.36
N GLU A 18 37.83 -11.22 13.68
CA GLU A 18 36.84 -10.89 14.70
C GLU A 18 35.50 -11.53 14.32
N PRO A 19 34.78 -12.15 15.27
CA PRO A 19 33.46 -12.70 15.02
C PRO A 19 32.51 -11.53 14.70
N TYR A 20 31.87 -11.60 13.53
CA TYR A 20 30.75 -10.73 13.20
C TYR A 20 29.66 -10.91 14.25
N GLU A 21 29.50 -9.93 15.12
CA GLU A 21 28.32 -9.84 15.98
C GLU A 21 27.10 -9.74 15.07
N VAL A 22 26.27 -10.77 15.13
CA VAL A 22 24.93 -10.76 14.53
C VAL A 22 24.14 -9.69 15.31
N LYS A 23 24.07 -8.49 14.75
CA LYS A 23 23.24 -7.43 15.28
C LYS A 23 21.81 -7.93 15.24
N LYS A 24 21.31 -8.33 16.40
CA LYS A 24 19.94 -8.77 16.62
C LYS A 24 19.02 -7.68 16.06
N THR A 25 18.37 -7.99 14.97
CA THR A 25 17.41 -7.09 14.31
C THR A 25 16.39 -6.67 15.35
N ALA A 26 16.23 -5.38 15.56
CA ALA A 26 15.16 -4.85 16.40
C ALA A 26 13.81 -5.40 15.91
N PRO A 27 12.86 -5.67 16.80
CA PRO A 27 11.54 -6.10 16.39
C PRO A 27 10.98 -5.05 15.44
N ALA A 28 10.46 -5.51 14.31
CA ALA A 28 9.80 -4.68 13.32
C ALA A 28 8.80 -3.76 14.03
N ALA A 29 8.96 -2.46 13.84
CA ALA A 29 7.99 -1.50 14.32
C ALA A 29 6.61 -1.92 13.81
N THR A 30 5.67 -2.04 14.68
CA THR A 30 4.25 -2.22 14.34
C THR A 30 3.86 -1.11 13.39
N PRO A 31 3.18 -1.41 12.27
CA PRO A 31 2.75 -0.39 11.34
C PRO A 31 1.71 0.49 12.02
N ASP A 32 2.14 1.66 12.46
CA ASP A 32 1.24 2.68 12.97
C ASP A 32 0.78 3.57 11.81
N THR A 33 -0.52 3.68 11.69
CA THR A 33 -1.27 4.70 10.95
C THR A 33 -1.11 4.69 9.43
N LEU A 34 -2.01 3.99 8.74
CA LEU A 34 -2.05 3.97 7.28
C LEU A 34 -3.02 5.00 6.66
N PHE A 35 -4.16 5.28 7.30
CA PHE A 35 -5.21 6.09 6.68
C PHE A 35 -5.87 7.05 7.67
N LYS A 36 -6.18 8.25 7.21
CA LYS A 36 -7.02 9.20 7.92
C LYS A 36 -8.26 9.51 7.09
N ALA A 37 -9.44 9.24 7.65
CA ALA A 37 -10.70 9.56 7.02
C ALA A 37 -11.06 11.03 7.29
N THR A 38 -11.34 11.79 6.25
CA THR A 38 -11.83 13.16 6.36
C THR A 38 -13.16 13.26 5.61
N PRO A 39 -14.26 13.63 6.26
CA PRO A 39 -15.52 13.87 5.56
C PRO A 39 -15.35 15.07 4.62
N VAL A 40 -15.71 14.89 3.36
CA VAL A 40 -15.73 15.98 2.37
C VAL A 40 -17.10 16.63 2.41
N ILE A 41 -17.20 17.82 3.00
CA ILE A 41 -18.39 18.64 2.88
C ILE A 41 -18.35 19.29 1.50
N ALA A 42 -19.18 18.81 0.59
CA ALA A 42 -19.35 19.45 -0.70
C ALA A 42 -20.06 20.78 -0.52
N THR A 43 -19.33 21.90 -0.57
CA THR A 43 -19.93 23.24 -0.71
C THR A 43 -20.35 23.40 -2.18
N ALA A 44 -21.64 23.24 -2.43
CA ALA A 44 -22.23 23.60 -3.71
C ALA A 44 -22.12 25.11 -3.95
N PRO A 45 -21.81 25.58 -5.17
CA PRO A 45 -21.80 26.99 -5.48
C PRO A 45 -23.23 27.53 -5.42
N LEU A 46 -23.42 28.66 -4.71
CA LEU A 46 -24.66 29.38 -4.62
C LEU A 46 -24.99 30.01 -5.98
N ASN A 47 -26.01 29.50 -6.65
CA ASN A 47 -26.63 30.16 -7.78
C ASN A 47 -27.56 31.30 -7.30
N PRO A 48 -27.61 32.42 -8.00
CA PRO A 48 -28.42 33.58 -7.59
C PRO A 48 -29.92 33.29 -7.70
N VAL A 49 -30.64 33.73 -6.66
CA VAL A 49 -32.07 33.63 -6.50
C VAL A 49 -32.81 34.45 -7.56
N PRO A 50 -33.80 33.92 -8.30
CA PRO A 50 -34.70 34.78 -9.10
C PRO A 50 -35.79 35.40 -8.24
N THR A 51 -36.00 36.68 -8.46
CA THR A 51 -37.00 37.55 -7.83
C THR A 51 -38.41 37.09 -8.18
N ILE A 52 -39.24 36.88 -7.17
CA ILE A 52 -40.65 36.45 -7.31
C ILE A 52 -41.58 37.62 -7.23
N LYS A 53 -42.49 37.76 -8.20
CA LYS A 53 -43.65 38.66 -8.16
C LYS A 53 -44.79 38.05 -7.34
N PRO A 54 -45.65 38.89 -6.69
CA PRO A 54 -46.62 38.41 -5.71
C PRO A 54 -47.90 37.83 -6.31
N ILE A 55 -48.44 36.91 -5.55
CA ILE A 55 -49.58 36.02 -5.75
C ILE A 55 -50.90 36.62 -5.26
N PRO A 56 -52.05 36.25 -5.81
CA PRO A 56 -53.33 36.35 -5.09
C PRO A 56 -53.75 35.04 -4.39
N LYS A 57 -54.31 35.18 -3.21
CA LYS A 57 -54.97 34.22 -2.33
C LYS A 57 -56.48 34.17 -2.66
N PRO A 58 -57.32 33.29 -2.12
CA PRO A 58 -57.27 31.93 -1.56
C PRO A 58 -58.39 31.03 -2.08
N ILE A 59 -58.38 29.78 -1.70
CA ILE A 59 -59.58 28.98 -1.30
C ILE A 59 -59.15 27.67 -0.63
N SER A 60 -59.61 27.41 0.58
CA SER A 60 -59.62 26.08 1.20
C SER A 60 -60.68 25.18 0.59
N PRO A 61 -60.44 23.90 0.49
CA PRO A 61 -61.30 22.94 1.22
C PRO A 61 -60.59 21.71 1.77
N THR A 62 -61.08 21.34 2.96
CA THR A 62 -61.39 19.97 3.41
C THR A 62 -60.28 18.94 3.55
N ALA A 63 -60.06 18.59 4.81
CA ALA A 63 -59.26 17.48 5.26
C ALA A 63 -59.69 16.13 4.65
N THR A 64 -58.74 15.46 4.05
CA THR A 64 -58.82 13.99 3.85
C THR A 64 -57.55 13.42 4.51
N SER A 65 -57.81 12.64 5.56
CA SER A 65 -56.84 11.86 6.30
C SER A 65 -56.20 10.82 5.35
N SER A 66 -55.00 11.07 4.90
CA SER A 66 -54.17 10.07 4.28
C SER A 66 -53.06 9.69 5.26
N GLN A 67 -53.09 8.42 5.64
CA GLN A 67 -52.03 7.78 6.45
C GLN A 67 -50.70 8.08 5.83
N GLY A 68 -49.89 8.87 6.54
CA GLY A 68 -48.51 9.13 6.19
C GLY A 68 -47.72 7.84 6.23
N THR A 69 -47.40 7.31 5.07
CA THR A 69 -46.27 6.40 4.92
C THR A 69 -45.05 7.13 5.47
N ARG A 70 -44.53 6.62 6.59
CA ARG A 70 -43.27 7.06 7.15
C ARG A 70 -42.20 6.74 6.09
N THR A 71 -41.88 7.71 5.28
CA THR A 71 -40.64 7.68 4.51
C THR A 71 -39.53 7.72 5.54
N THR A 72 -38.90 6.58 5.77
CA THR A 72 -37.62 6.54 6.48
C THR A 72 -36.69 7.45 5.69
N SER A 73 -36.35 8.60 6.25
CA SER A 73 -35.30 9.45 5.75
C SER A 73 -34.05 8.56 5.65
N THR A 74 -33.68 8.22 4.44
CA THR A 74 -32.34 7.71 4.18
C THR A 74 -31.46 8.86 4.62
N ALA A 75 -30.73 8.71 5.74
CA ALA A 75 -29.67 9.65 6.08
C ALA A 75 -28.84 9.81 4.82
N ASP A 76 -28.64 11.04 4.38
CA ASP A 76 -27.75 11.33 3.26
C ASP A 76 -26.38 10.80 3.65
N LEU A 77 -26.04 9.60 3.11
CA LEU A 77 -24.74 9.03 3.29
C LEU A 77 -23.78 9.89 2.47
N GLU A 78 -22.87 10.56 3.18
CA GLU A 78 -21.86 11.39 2.54
C GLU A 78 -20.77 10.51 1.91
N SER A 79 -20.16 11.01 0.84
CA SER A 79 -18.95 10.42 0.28
C SER A 79 -17.79 10.56 1.26
N VAL A 80 -16.94 9.54 1.35
CA VAL A 80 -15.81 9.52 2.29
C VAL A 80 -14.50 9.53 1.51
N LEU A 81 -13.58 10.38 1.93
CA LEU A 81 -12.20 10.41 1.46
C LEU A 81 -11.26 9.87 2.54
N ILE A 82 -10.52 8.82 2.21
CA ILE A 82 -9.42 8.31 3.02
C ILE A 82 -8.11 8.73 2.34
N SER A 83 -7.23 9.39 3.09
CA SER A 83 -5.90 9.80 2.61
C SER A 83 -4.81 9.13 3.41
N LEU A 84 -3.79 8.59 2.72
CA LEU A 84 -2.60 8.08 3.39
C LEU A 84 -1.88 9.23 4.10
N GLN A 85 -1.44 8.95 5.32
CA GLN A 85 -0.79 9.93 6.19
C GLN A 85 0.72 9.67 6.25
N PRO A 86 1.53 10.68 6.61
CA PRO A 86 2.93 10.48 6.97
C PRO A 86 3.07 9.38 8.05
N GLY A 87 4.04 8.47 7.86
CA GLY A 87 4.18 7.27 8.68
C GLY A 87 3.62 6.00 8.02
N SER A 88 2.86 6.13 6.94
CA SER A 88 2.52 5.00 6.08
C SER A 88 3.79 4.42 5.45
N VAL A 89 3.84 3.10 5.31
CA VAL A 89 5.01 2.38 4.81
C VAL A 89 4.59 1.34 3.78
N ALA A 90 5.36 1.24 2.70
CA ALA A 90 5.28 0.13 1.76
C ALA A 90 6.50 -0.79 1.94
N ARG A 91 6.29 -2.12 1.93
CA ARG A 91 7.35 -3.13 2.07
C ARG A 91 7.24 -4.20 1.01
N TYR A 92 8.40 -4.76 0.66
CA TYR A 92 8.46 -6.07 0.04
C TYR A 92 9.20 -7.06 0.95
N LYS A 93 8.86 -8.34 0.84
CA LYS A 93 9.58 -9.46 1.46
C LYS A 93 9.80 -10.54 0.42
N ILE A 94 11.01 -11.09 0.38
CA ILE A 94 11.36 -12.17 -0.54
C ILE A 94 12.40 -13.09 0.07
N GLY A 95 12.27 -14.40 -0.17
CA GLY A 95 13.28 -15.36 0.23
C GLY A 95 14.49 -15.34 -0.70
N GLU A 96 15.69 -15.31 -0.12
CA GLU A 96 16.97 -15.34 -0.82
C GLU A 96 17.90 -16.39 -0.19
N GLN A 97 18.59 -17.16 -1.03
CA GLN A 97 19.66 -18.06 -0.60
C GLN A 97 21.00 -17.52 -1.08
N PHE A 98 21.87 -17.18 -0.14
CA PHE A 98 23.23 -16.76 -0.43
C PHE A 98 24.20 -17.93 -0.38
N ALA A 99 25.22 -17.95 -1.27
CA ALA A 99 26.25 -18.98 -1.31
C ALA A 99 27.07 -19.11 -0.02
N GLN A 100 27.15 -18.03 0.77
CA GLN A 100 27.93 -17.98 2.00
C GLN A 100 27.10 -18.28 3.26
N LEU A 101 25.77 -18.38 3.12
CA LEU A 101 24.88 -18.67 4.24
C LEU A 101 24.36 -20.10 4.18
N PRO A 102 24.31 -20.83 5.31
CA PRO A 102 23.85 -22.21 5.35
C PRO A 102 22.34 -22.34 5.17
N THR A 103 21.59 -21.27 5.39
CA THR A 103 20.10 -21.24 5.31
C THR A 103 19.62 -20.05 4.52
N PRO A 104 18.46 -20.16 3.86
CA PRO A 104 17.79 -19.01 3.24
C PRO A 104 17.49 -17.92 4.27
N ILE A 105 17.45 -16.67 3.81
CA ILE A 105 17.03 -15.52 4.57
C ILE A 105 15.83 -14.86 3.90
N THR A 106 15.08 -14.05 4.64
CA THR A 106 14.08 -13.17 4.08
C THR A 106 14.66 -11.77 3.95
N ALA A 107 14.81 -11.32 2.72
CA ALA A 107 15.13 -9.92 2.42
C ALA A 107 13.90 -9.06 2.59
N VAL A 108 14.06 -7.93 3.24
CA VAL A 108 12.99 -6.93 3.45
C VAL A 108 13.49 -5.58 2.96
N GLY A 109 12.72 -4.95 2.10
CA GLY A 109 12.92 -3.55 1.75
C GLY A 109 11.68 -2.73 2.04
N GLU A 110 11.85 -1.51 2.49
CA GLU A 110 10.75 -0.63 2.85
C GLU A 110 10.96 0.80 2.40
N THR A 111 9.86 1.53 2.25
CA THR A 111 9.85 2.96 1.99
C THR A 111 8.69 3.64 2.71
N SER A 112 8.91 4.85 3.18
CA SER A 112 7.86 5.79 3.58
C SER A 112 7.45 6.72 2.43
N GLY A 113 8.05 6.59 1.26
CA GLY A 113 7.66 7.27 0.02
C GLY A 113 6.38 6.68 -0.56
N ILE A 114 5.30 6.73 0.21
CA ILE A 114 3.98 6.26 -0.21
C ILE A 114 2.97 7.38 0.00
N ASN A 115 2.10 7.57 -0.96
CA ASN A 115 0.98 8.50 -0.87
C ASN A 115 -0.24 7.92 -1.59
N GLY A 116 -1.42 8.45 -1.28
CA GLY A 116 -2.63 7.99 -1.94
C GLY A 116 -3.90 8.58 -1.35
N LYS A 117 -4.96 8.44 -2.14
CA LYS A 117 -6.32 8.81 -1.77
C LYS A 117 -7.29 7.75 -2.22
N ILE A 118 -8.26 7.45 -1.39
CA ILE A 118 -9.30 6.46 -1.64
C ILE A 118 -10.65 7.16 -1.45
N TYR A 119 -11.45 7.18 -2.50
CA TYR A 119 -12.75 7.84 -2.53
C TYR A 119 -13.85 6.79 -2.49
N PHE A 120 -14.73 6.90 -1.50
CA PHE A 120 -15.94 6.09 -1.38
C PHE A 120 -17.16 6.89 -1.78
N ASP A 121 -18.04 6.27 -2.54
CA ASP A 121 -19.37 6.80 -2.81
C ASP A 121 -20.28 6.70 -1.58
N PRO A 122 -21.46 7.31 -1.58
CA PRO A 122 -22.41 7.21 -0.46
C PRO A 122 -22.88 5.80 -0.12
N SER A 123 -22.69 4.84 -1.01
CA SER A 123 -23.03 3.43 -0.79
C SER A 123 -21.86 2.59 -0.23
N GLY A 124 -20.68 3.19 -0.05
CA GLY A 124 -19.47 2.53 0.45
C GLY A 124 -18.68 1.78 -0.61
N ASN A 125 -18.95 1.99 -1.89
CA ASN A 125 -18.11 1.47 -2.96
C ASN A 125 -17.01 2.46 -3.32
N ILE A 126 -15.99 1.99 -4.01
CA ILE A 126 -15.00 2.90 -4.62
C ILE A 126 -15.74 3.82 -5.60
N SER A 127 -15.51 5.12 -5.46
CA SER A 127 -16.11 6.15 -6.33
C SER A 127 -15.75 5.91 -7.79
N ALA A 128 -16.75 6.00 -8.67
CA ALA A 128 -16.54 5.94 -10.10
C ALA A 128 -16.15 7.30 -10.70
N SER A 129 -16.40 8.41 -9.98
CA SER A 129 -16.10 9.77 -10.43
C SER A 129 -14.69 10.23 -10.05
N ASP A 130 -14.12 9.64 -8.98
CA ASP A 130 -12.84 10.06 -8.45
C ASP A 130 -11.88 8.87 -8.41
N ALA A 131 -10.68 9.07 -8.92
CA ALA A 131 -9.68 8.01 -8.98
C ALA A 131 -9.09 7.71 -7.60
N SER A 132 -9.26 6.48 -7.14
CA SER A 132 -8.66 5.96 -5.91
C SER A 132 -7.30 5.36 -6.21
N ILE A 133 -6.24 6.12 -5.92
CA ILE A 133 -4.87 5.79 -6.33
C ILE A 133 -3.94 5.78 -5.13
N ILE A 134 -3.06 4.77 -5.08
CA ILE A 134 -1.89 4.73 -4.20
C ILE A 134 -0.65 4.69 -5.08
N VAL A 135 0.34 5.51 -4.74
CA VAL A 135 1.64 5.57 -5.42
C VAL A 135 2.74 5.26 -4.41
N VAL A 136 3.64 4.38 -4.80
CA VAL A 136 4.83 3.99 -4.01
C VAL A 136 6.08 4.43 -4.76
N ASP A 137 6.91 5.23 -4.12
CA ASP A 137 8.23 5.66 -4.62
C ASP A 137 9.25 4.52 -4.42
N VAL A 138 9.66 3.91 -5.52
CA VAL A 138 10.64 2.82 -5.56
C VAL A 138 12.06 3.34 -5.34
N ASP A 139 12.35 4.57 -5.74
CA ASP A 139 13.69 5.14 -5.59
C ASP A 139 14.09 5.35 -4.13
N SER A 140 13.10 5.51 -3.27
CA SER A 140 13.29 5.64 -1.82
C SER A 140 13.31 4.31 -1.06
N LEU A 141 13.07 3.16 -1.72
CA LEU A 141 13.16 1.84 -1.11
C LEU A 141 14.56 1.56 -0.56
N LYS A 142 14.58 1.05 0.67
CA LYS A 142 15.81 0.65 1.37
C LYS A 142 15.65 -0.69 2.04
N SER A 143 16.71 -1.50 1.95
CA SER A 143 16.87 -2.74 2.68
C SER A 143 18.15 -2.72 3.52
N ASP A 144 18.51 -3.85 4.12
CA ASP A 144 19.76 -4.05 4.84
C ASP A 144 20.99 -4.21 3.91
N GLU A 145 20.79 -4.32 2.58
CA GLU A 145 21.87 -4.56 1.62
C GLU A 145 21.84 -3.53 0.47
N ASN A 146 22.81 -2.64 0.45
CA ASN A 146 22.91 -1.58 -0.56
C ASN A 146 23.02 -2.09 -2.01
N LYS A 147 23.58 -3.29 -2.22
CA LYS A 147 23.67 -3.88 -3.57
C LYS A 147 22.30 -4.31 -4.07
N ARG A 148 21.45 -4.81 -3.17
CA ARG A 148 20.07 -5.14 -3.47
C ARG A 148 19.28 -3.88 -3.83
N ASP A 149 19.41 -2.81 -3.04
CA ASP A 149 18.75 -1.53 -3.30
C ASP A 149 19.16 -0.94 -4.64
N ASN A 150 20.45 -0.99 -4.96
CA ASN A 150 20.95 -0.53 -6.26
C ASN A 150 20.43 -1.40 -7.41
N TRP A 151 20.28 -2.71 -7.20
CA TRP A 151 19.73 -3.59 -8.21
C TRP A 151 18.25 -3.30 -8.44
N VAL A 152 17.45 -3.15 -7.39
CA VAL A 152 16.03 -2.79 -7.46
C VAL A 152 15.83 -1.52 -8.28
N ARG A 153 16.57 -0.47 -7.98
CA ARG A 153 16.46 0.82 -8.67
C ARG A 153 16.93 0.82 -10.12
N ARG A 154 17.89 -0.02 -10.50
CA ARG A 154 18.57 0.10 -11.81
C ARG A 154 18.32 -1.08 -12.74
N ASN A 155 18.19 -2.27 -12.20
CA ASN A 155 18.24 -3.51 -12.97
C ASN A 155 16.97 -4.35 -12.82
N GLY A 156 16.12 -4.06 -11.84
CA GLY A 156 14.90 -4.81 -11.56
C GLY A 156 13.80 -4.64 -12.60
N GLY A 157 13.90 -3.59 -13.42
CA GLY A 157 12.86 -3.26 -14.40
C GLY A 157 11.57 -2.74 -13.74
N ILE A 158 11.65 -2.27 -12.48
CA ILE A 158 10.48 -1.91 -11.68
C ILE A 158 10.00 -0.49 -11.99
N GLY A 159 10.90 0.38 -12.48
CA GLY A 159 10.63 1.81 -12.63
C GLY A 159 10.83 2.57 -11.33
N SER A 160 10.55 3.86 -11.35
CA SER A 160 10.68 4.75 -10.17
C SER A 160 9.45 4.73 -9.27
N GLU A 161 8.31 4.32 -9.80
CA GLU A 161 7.02 4.31 -9.08
C GLU A 161 6.24 3.02 -9.34
N ILE A 162 5.48 2.60 -8.35
CA ILE A 162 4.43 1.59 -8.49
C ILE A 162 3.10 2.30 -8.23
N VAL A 163 2.16 2.15 -9.17
CA VAL A 163 0.83 2.75 -9.09
C VAL A 163 -0.21 1.67 -8.86
N ILE A 164 -1.10 1.88 -7.88
CA ILE A 164 -2.19 0.97 -7.56
C ILE A 164 -3.51 1.74 -7.72
N ASN A 165 -4.28 1.39 -8.76
CA ASN A 165 -5.63 1.90 -8.97
C ASN A 165 -6.62 0.97 -8.26
N LEU A 166 -7.28 1.44 -7.23
CA LEU A 166 -8.26 0.65 -6.47
C LEU A 166 -9.60 0.65 -7.21
N THR A 167 -10.18 -0.52 -7.37
CA THR A 167 -11.43 -0.71 -8.11
C THR A 167 -12.57 -1.18 -7.22
N LYS A 168 -12.24 -1.88 -6.11
CA LYS A 168 -13.26 -2.42 -5.21
C LYS A 168 -12.70 -2.64 -3.81
N VAL A 169 -13.55 -2.39 -2.81
CA VAL A 169 -13.31 -2.76 -1.41
C VAL A 169 -14.47 -3.62 -0.93
N SER A 170 -14.18 -4.67 -0.19
CA SER A 170 -15.17 -5.57 0.38
C SER A 170 -14.77 -6.03 1.79
N GLY A 171 -15.73 -6.59 2.52
CA GLY A 171 -15.53 -7.02 3.90
C GLY A 171 -15.67 -5.90 4.94
N HIS A 172 -15.76 -4.65 4.51
CA HIS A 172 -16.04 -3.52 5.40
C HIS A 172 -17.54 -3.38 5.69
N THR A 173 -17.87 -2.72 6.79
CA THR A 173 -19.23 -2.29 7.13
C THR A 173 -19.41 -0.87 6.64
N TRP A 174 -20.59 -0.55 6.10
CA TRP A 174 -20.93 0.80 5.68
C TRP A 174 -22.26 1.27 6.29
N PRO A 175 -22.34 2.49 6.84
CA PRO A 175 -21.24 3.46 7.03
C PRO A 175 -20.10 2.89 7.86
N LEU A 176 -18.89 3.46 7.70
CA LEU A 176 -17.75 3.07 8.51
C LEU A 176 -18.08 3.28 10.01
N PRO A 177 -17.80 2.31 10.88
CA PRO A 177 -18.05 2.47 12.31
C PRO A 177 -17.09 3.50 12.93
N ASP A 178 -17.48 4.10 14.05
CA ASP A 178 -16.62 5.04 14.79
C ASP A 178 -15.38 4.37 15.40
N SER A 179 -15.42 3.04 15.61
CA SER A 179 -14.29 2.30 16.15
C SER A 179 -14.43 0.81 15.90
N GLY A 180 -13.29 0.12 15.91
CA GLY A 180 -13.22 -1.34 15.82
C GLY A 180 -12.36 -1.85 14.69
N LYS A 181 -12.17 -3.18 14.70
CA LYS A 181 -11.35 -3.88 13.70
C LYS A 181 -12.22 -4.54 12.65
N MET A 182 -11.81 -4.41 11.40
CA MET A 182 -12.47 -5.07 10.29
C MET A 182 -11.47 -5.74 9.35
N LYS A 183 -11.86 -6.89 8.80
CA LYS A 183 -11.11 -7.54 7.72
C LYS A 183 -11.58 -6.95 6.41
N VAL A 184 -10.64 -6.57 5.57
CA VAL A 184 -10.94 -6.00 4.24
C VAL A 184 -10.23 -6.77 3.15
N ILE A 185 -10.87 -6.78 1.99
CA ILE A 185 -10.29 -7.23 0.73
C ILE A 185 -10.38 -6.05 -0.22
N ILE A 186 -9.26 -5.66 -0.77
CA ILE A 186 -9.14 -4.54 -1.71
C ILE A 186 -8.66 -5.09 -3.05
N GLU A 187 -9.42 -4.86 -4.08
CA GLU A 187 -9.10 -5.24 -5.46
C GLU A 187 -8.70 -4.00 -6.25
N GLY A 188 -7.76 -4.14 -7.15
CA GLY A 188 -7.31 -3.04 -7.99
C GLY A 188 -6.29 -3.50 -9.03
N ASP A 189 -5.93 -2.59 -9.92
CA ASP A 189 -4.89 -2.82 -10.91
C ASP A 189 -3.59 -2.17 -10.42
N MET A 190 -2.56 -2.99 -10.27
CA MET A 190 -1.21 -2.53 -9.94
C MET A 190 -0.38 -2.44 -11.22
N THR A 191 0.26 -1.31 -11.41
CA THR A 191 1.18 -1.06 -12.52
C THR A 191 2.60 -1.01 -11.97
N ILE A 192 3.45 -1.89 -12.50
CA ILE A 192 4.90 -1.89 -12.27
C ILE A 192 5.55 -1.66 -13.62
N SER A 193 6.34 -0.59 -13.76
CA SER A 193 6.81 -0.12 -15.07
C SER A 193 5.63 0.08 -16.02
N ASP A 194 5.60 -0.64 -17.14
CA ASP A 194 4.53 -0.54 -18.15
C ASP A 194 3.52 -1.72 -18.07
N VAL A 195 3.62 -2.58 -17.06
CA VAL A 195 2.78 -3.77 -16.94
C VAL A 195 1.74 -3.58 -15.85
N ALA A 196 0.47 -3.47 -16.25
CA ALA A 196 -0.67 -3.42 -15.35
C ALA A 196 -1.29 -4.81 -15.17
N LYS A 197 -1.51 -5.22 -13.93
CA LYS A 197 -2.14 -6.50 -13.55
C LYS A 197 -3.11 -6.33 -12.39
N PRO A 198 -4.22 -7.10 -12.37
CA PRO A 198 -5.11 -7.13 -11.23
C PRO A 198 -4.41 -7.75 -10.03
N VAL A 199 -4.61 -7.13 -8.87
CA VAL A 199 -4.09 -7.60 -7.58
C VAL A 199 -5.19 -7.54 -6.54
N THR A 200 -5.09 -8.45 -5.55
CA THR A 200 -6.01 -8.50 -4.41
C THR A 200 -5.22 -8.39 -3.13
N TRP A 201 -5.47 -7.33 -2.40
CA TRP A 201 -4.90 -7.07 -1.09
C TRP A 201 -5.85 -7.57 0.00
N LYS A 202 -5.30 -8.18 1.04
CA LYS A 202 -6.07 -8.63 2.20
C LYS A 202 -5.45 -8.06 3.46
N GLY A 203 -6.28 -7.66 4.40
CA GLY A 203 -5.75 -7.14 5.65
C GLY A 203 -6.79 -6.86 6.71
N ILE A 204 -6.31 -6.22 7.76
CA ILE A 204 -7.11 -5.81 8.91
C ILE A 204 -6.91 -4.32 9.07
N LEU A 205 -8.01 -3.60 9.17
CA LEU A 205 -8.04 -2.18 9.52
C LEU A 205 -8.57 -2.04 10.95
N ASP A 206 -8.05 -1.08 11.67
CA ASP A 206 -8.49 -0.65 13.00
C ASP A 206 -8.92 0.81 12.92
N ILE A 207 -10.17 1.08 13.23
CA ILE A 207 -10.77 2.41 13.13
C ILE A 207 -10.86 3.00 14.52
N ALA A 208 -10.46 4.25 14.66
CA ALA A 208 -10.55 5.05 15.88
C ALA A 208 -10.96 6.49 15.53
N GLY A 209 -12.26 6.75 15.49
CA GLY A 209 -12.81 8.02 15.02
C GLY A 209 -12.48 8.26 13.55
N SER A 210 -11.77 9.34 13.26
CA SER A 210 -11.32 9.66 11.90
C SER A 210 -10.03 8.95 11.47
N ASP A 211 -9.37 8.25 12.38
CA ASP A 211 -8.09 7.60 12.11
C ASP A 211 -8.30 6.11 11.79
N ILE A 212 -7.65 5.66 10.74
CA ILE A 212 -7.66 4.27 10.30
C ILE A 212 -6.22 3.79 10.26
N THR A 213 -5.94 2.74 11.01
CA THR A 213 -4.65 2.06 11.01
C THR A 213 -4.81 0.63 10.53
N GLY A 214 -3.74 0.00 10.08
CA GLY A 214 -3.82 -1.41 9.69
C GLY A 214 -2.68 -1.85 8.80
N SER A 215 -2.82 -3.07 8.30
CA SER A 215 -1.90 -3.63 7.33
C SER A 215 -2.64 -4.40 6.26
N LEU A 216 -2.18 -4.25 5.03
CA LEU A 216 -2.64 -4.96 3.85
C LEU A 216 -1.47 -5.76 3.27
N SER A 217 -1.73 -6.93 2.74
CA SER A 217 -0.72 -7.72 2.05
C SER A 217 -1.27 -8.35 0.79
N THR A 218 -0.39 -8.55 -0.18
CA THR A 218 -0.63 -9.32 -1.41
C THR A 218 0.63 -10.10 -1.77
N ILE A 219 0.49 -11.11 -2.62
CA ILE A 219 1.59 -11.87 -3.20
C ILE A 219 1.57 -11.68 -4.69
N ILE A 220 2.73 -11.38 -5.25
CA ILE A 220 2.95 -11.29 -6.69
C ILE A 220 4.10 -12.20 -7.09
N THR A 221 4.27 -12.44 -8.39
CA THR A 221 5.43 -13.16 -8.94
C THR A 221 6.18 -12.28 -9.94
N TRP A 222 7.45 -12.61 -10.16
CA TRP A 222 8.29 -11.93 -11.15
C TRP A 222 7.65 -11.97 -12.54
N ASP A 223 7.16 -13.14 -12.95
CA ASP A 223 6.59 -13.34 -14.28
C ASP A 223 5.27 -12.58 -14.47
N GLN A 224 4.48 -12.40 -13.39
CA GLN A 224 3.22 -11.66 -13.44
C GLN A 224 3.42 -10.23 -13.98
N PHE A 225 4.53 -9.60 -13.62
CA PHE A 225 4.86 -8.23 -14.04
C PHE A 225 6.04 -8.16 -15.00
N SER A 226 6.43 -9.29 -15.61
CA SER A 226 7.57 -9.35 -16.55
C SER A 226 8.89 -8.84 -15.95
N LEU A 227 9.04 -8.99 -14.62
CA LEU A 227 10.23 -8.56 -13.88
C LEU A 227 11.35 -9.58 -14.02
N SER A 228 12.59 -9.10 -13.99
CA SER A 228 13.77 -9.97 -14.00
C SER A 228 14.17 -10.34 -12.59
N LYS A 229 14.47 -11.62 -12.34
CA LYS A 229 15.08 -12.05 -11.07
C LYS A 229 16.55 -11.60 -11.00
N PRO A 230 17.04 -11.20 -9.82
CA PRO A 230 18.45 -10.90 -9.63
C PRO A 230 19.32 -12.15 -9.89
N ARG A 231 20.32 -11.98 -10.77
CA ARG A 231 21.32 -13.00 -11.08
C ARG A 231 22.68 -12.47 -10.66
N LEU A 232 23.03 -12.68 -9.41
CA LEU A 232 24.30 -12.21 -8.85
C LEU A 232 25.13 -13.43 -8.42
N PRO A 233 26.46 -13.42 -8.57
CA PRO A 233 27.33 -14.60 -8.32
C PRO A 233 27.25 -15.14 -6.88
N PHE A 234 26.82 -14.32 -5.93
CA PHE A 234 26.69 -14.67 -4.53
C PHE A 234 25.27 -15.08 -4.12
N ILE A 235 24.28 -15.00 -5.02
CA ILE A 235 22.89 -15.45 -4.81
C ILE A 235 22.70 -16.79 -5.53
N ILE A 236 22.38 -17.83 -4.78
CA ILE A 236 22.05 -19.15 -5.30
C ILE A 236 20.64 -19.16 -5.88
N SER A 237 19.69 -18.64 -5.12
CA SER A 237 18.28 -18.55 -5.54
C SER A 237 17.56 -17.38 -4.90
N VAL A 238 16.52 -16.96 -5.58
CA VAL A 238 15.52 -15.98 -5.10
C VAL A 238 14.16 -16.62 -5.33
N ASP A 239 13.27 -16.51 -4.36
CA ASP A 239 11.92 -17.07 -4.46
C ASP A 239 11.14 -16.49 -5.64
N ASP A 240 10.16 -17.25 -6.10
CA ASP A 240 9.25 -16.79 -7.18
C ASP A 240 8.22 -15.79 -6.67
N GLU A 241 7.81 -15.94 -5.42
CA GLU A 241 6.81 -15.11 -4.77
C GLU A 241 7.45 -13.93 -4.05
N ILE A 242 6.85 -12.76 -4.24
CA ILE A 242 7.20 -11.53 -3.55
C ILE A 242 5.98 -11.13 -2.73
N ILE A 243 6.14 -11.03 -1.41
CA ILE A 243 5.10 -10.51 -0.53
C ILE A 243 5.22 -8.99 -0.51
N LEU A 244 4.14 -8.30 -0.83
CA LEU A 244 4.02 -6.85 -0.71
C LEU A 244 3.12 -6.52 0.48
N GLU A 245 3.51 -5.51 1.25
CA GLU A 245 2.76 -5.02 2.42
C GLU A 245 2.62 -3.50 2.36
N LEU A 246 1.46 -3.06 2.79
CA LEU A 246 1.15 -1.65 3.02
C LEU A 246 0.68 -1.45 4.45
#